data_b0cffb4b585667b7ca22dbf0cad04426
#
_entry.id   b0cffb4b585667b7ca22dbf0cad04426
#
_cell.length_a   1.000
_cell.length_b   1.000
_cell.length_c   1.000
_cell.angle_alpha   90.00
_cell.angle_beta   90.00
_cell.angle_gamma   90.00
#
_symmetry.space_group_name_H-M   'P 1'
#
loop_
_entity.id
_entity.type
_entity.pdbx_description
1 polymer ?
#
loop_
_entity_poly.entity_id
_entity_poly.type
_entity_poly.pdbx_seq_one_letter_code
_entity_poly.pdbx_strand_id
1 'polypeptide(L)'
;MNAKYQKIGTLNSIDLGGGSLEWIHLNNNHVEKALSLPLGAVRITEQFIKEPAQAITKDMILTIENHVRNILSKNEIILSTQCPLLGSGGAFYILKQVLKKTSPFALKDIQELALKSAHLPIQGRIDDLNIPAKRADIIPAAFITIAAFMNHFDINQIEHSKCSLKMGILKEMLGL
;
A
#
# COMPACT_ATOMS: atom_id res chain seq x y z
N MET A 1 18.02 -2.03 -9.23
CA MET A 1 16.90 -3.01 -9.27
C MET A 1 17.41 -4.33 -8.72
N ASN A 2 16.62 -5.07 -7.94
CA ASN A 2 17.08 -6.36 -7.41
C ASN A 2 17.26 -7.32 -8.61
N ALA A 3 18.37 -8.06 -8.72
CA ALA A 3 18.65 -8.99 -9.82
C ALA A 3 17.51 -9.99 -10.11
N LYS A 4 16.69 -10.25 -9.08
CA LYS A 4 15.47 -11.07 -9.18
C LYS A 4 14.46 -10.53 -10.22
N TYR A 5 14.38 -9.22 -10.43
CA TYR A 5 13.37 -8.60 -11.32
C TYR A 5 13.90 -8.19 -12.68
N GLN A 6 15.20 -8.27 -12.91
CA GLN A 6 15.81 -7.94 -14.22
C GLN A 6 15.40 -8.91 -15.36
N LYS A 7 14.92 -10.11 -15.00
CA LYS A 7 14.49 -11.13 -15.96
C LYS A 7 12.95 -11.23 -16.08
N ILE A 8 12.20 -10.38 -15.37
CA ILE A 8 10.74 -10.41 -15.42
C ILE A 8 10.30 -9.43 -16.51
N GLY A 9 9.64 -9.96 -17.55
CA GLY A 9 9.18 -9.15 -18.68
C GLY A 9 8.18 -8.07 -18.26
N THR A 10 7.24 -8.40 -17.35
CA THR A 10 6.18 -7.48 -16.90
C THR A 10 6.15 -7.38 -15.38
N LEU A 11 6.07 -6.17 -14.86
CA LEU A 11 6.07 -5.87 -13.43
C LEU A 11 5.10 -4.74 -13.11
N ASN A 12 4.36 -4.89 -12.01
CA ASN A 12 3.56 -3.81 -11.45
C ASN A 12 4.13 -3.34 -10.12
N SER A 13 4.03 -2.06 -9.85
CA SER A 13 4.38 -1.52 -8.53
C SER A 13 3.36 -0.51 -8.06
N ILE A 14 3.15 -0.47 -6.74
CA ILE A 14 2.43 0.60 -6.06
C ILE A 14 3.33 1.26 -5.02
N ASP A 15 3.25 2.58 -4.91
CA ASP A 15 3.85 3.36 -3.83
C ASP A 15 2.74 4.07 -3.06
N LEU A 16 2.52 3.68 -1.81
CA LEU A 16 1.49 4.32 -0.98
C LEU A 16 2.12 5.44 -0.14
N GLY A 17 1.91 6.65 -0.61
CA GLY A 17 2.29 7.88 0.06
C GLY A 17 1.22 8.44 1.00
N GLY A 18 1.42 9.67 1.49
CA GLY A 18 0.43 10.37 2.30
C GLY A 18 -0.75 10.92 1.49
N GLY A 19 -0.48 11.52 0.33
CA GLY A 19 -1.49 12.19 -0.51
C GLY A 19 -2.06 11.32 -1.63
N SER A 20 -1.29 10.36 -2.11
CA SER A 20 -1.61 9.55 -3.29
C SER A 20 -1.10 8.11 -3.17
N LEU A 21 -1.61 7.27 -4.05
CA LEU A 21 -1.08 5.96 -4.39
C LEU A 21 -0.64 6.02 -5.84
N GLU A 22 0.64 5.85 -6.09
CA GLU A 22 1.20 5.75 -7.43
C GLU A 22 1.18 4.29 -7.88
N TRP A 23 0.64 4.04 -9.08
CA TRP A 23 0.72 2.74 -9.74
C TRP A 23 1.56 2.87 -11.02
N ILE A 24 2.48 1.94 -11.21
CA ILE A 24 3.38 1.88 -12.37
C ILE A 24 3.34 0.49 -12.96
N HIS A 25 3.13 0.43 -14.26
CA HIS A 25 3.23 -0.78 -15.07
C HIS A 25 4.49 -0.72 -15.92
N LEU A 26 5.33 -1.72 -15.76
CA LEU A 26 6.54 -1.88 -16.55
C LEU A 26 6.43 -3.13 -17.43
N ASN A 27 6.87 -3.00 -18.67
CA ASN A 27 7.05 -4.10 -19.58
C ASN A 27 8.45 -4.01 -20.21
N ASN A 28 9.20 -5.10 -20.15
CA ASN A 28 10.59 -5.16 -20.63
C ASN A 28 11.47 -4.01 -20.12
N ASN A 29 11.34 -3.66 -18.85
CA ASN A 29 12.04 -2.54 -18.18
C ASN A 29 11.65 -1.13 -18.65
N HIS A 30 10.62 -0.98 -19.49
CA HIS A 30 10.08 0.30 -19.90
C HIS A 30 8.79 0.58 -19.14
N VAL A 31 8.61 1.83 -18.70
CA VAL A 31 7.34 2.29 -18.12
C VAL A 31 6.34 2.45 -19.27
N GLU A 32 5.33 1.58 -19.31
CA GLU A 32 4.24 1.68 -20.28
C GLU A 32 3.11 2.56 -19.76
N LYS A 33 2.83 2.49 -18.46
CA LYS A 33 1.78 3.29 -17.84
C LYS A 33 2.13 3.65 -16.41
N ALA A 34 1.80 4.88 -16.01
CA ALA A 34 1.91 5.34 -14.64
C ALA A 34 0.68 6.20 -14.30
N LEU A 35 0.12 6.00 -13.11
CA LEU A 35 -1.02 6.74 -12.60
C LEU A 35 -0.74 7.18 -11.17
N SER A 36 -1.20 8.38 -10.82
CA SER A 36 -1.27 8.83 -9.43
C SER A 36 -2.75 8.94 -9.03
N LEU A 37 -3.13 8.17 -8.03
CA LEU A 37 -4.49 8.05 -7.55
C LEU A 37 -4.63 8.78 -6.22
N PRO A 38 -5.75 9.47 -5.95
CA PRO A 38 -5.97 10.22 -4.69
C PRO A 38 -6.32 9.27 -3.53
N LEU A 39 -5.48 8.26 -3.29
CA LEU A 39 -5.68 7.17 -2.32
C LEU A 39 -4.59 7.14 -1.24
N GLY A 40 -3.88 8.24 -1.01
CA GLY A 40 -2.83 8.30 0.01
C GLY A 40 -3.38 8.17 1.43
N ALA A 41 -2.55 7.61 2.34
CA ALA A 41 -2.95 7.28 3.71
C ALA A 41 -3.47 8.48 4.51
N VAL A 42 -2.81 9.64 4.43
CA VAL A 42 -3.26 10.88 5.10
C VAL A 42 -4.58 11.36 4.51
N ARG A 43 -4.67 11.42 3.17
CA ARG A 43 -5.88 11.83 2.46
C ARG A 43 -7.10 10.99 2.85
N ILE A 44 -6.97 9.67 2.84
CA ILE A 44 -8.06 8.74 3.22
C ILE A 44 -8.43 8.93 4.69
N THR A 45 -7.45 9.10 5.57
CA THR A 45 -7.70 9.35 6.99
C THR A 45 -8.49 10.64 7.17
N GLU A 46 -8.04 11.76 6.60
CA GLU A 46 -8.71 13.07 6.73
C GLU A 46 -10.13 13.07 6.13
N GLN A 47 -10.33 12.33 5.04
CA GLN A 47 -11.62 12.30 4.35
C GLN A 47 -12.68 11.46 5.08
N PHE A 48 -12.29 10.35 5.71
CA PHE A 48 -13.24 9.34 6.22
C PHE A 48 -13.19 9.12 7.72
N ILE A 49 -12.11 9.51 8.41
CA ILE A 49 -11.90 9.21 9.82
C ILE A 49 -11.82 10.51 10.60
N LYS A 50 -12.97 10.94 11.18
CA LYS A 50 -13.05 12.21 11.91
C LYS A 50 -12.18 12.23 13.18
N GLU A 51 -12.07 11.10 13.85
CA GLU A 51 -11.34 10.94 15.10
C GLU A 51 -10.29 9.81 14.96
N PRO A 52 -9.14 10.08 14.32
CA PRO A 52 -8.12 9.04 14.05
C PRO A 52 -7.54 8.39 15.31
N ALA A 53 -7.67 9.05 16.47
CA ALA A 53 -7.24 8.52 17.77
C ALA A 53 -8.15 7.41 18.30
N GLN A 54 -9.39 7.33 17.83
CA GLN A 54 -10.36 6.33 18.25
C GLN A 54 -10.33 5.08 17.34
N ALA A 55 -11.07 4.06 17.79
CA ALA A 55 -11.31 2.87 16.95
C ALA A 55 -12.20 3.26 15.76
N ILE A 56 -11.88 2.68 14.60
CA ILE A 56 -12.59 2.88 13.34
C ILE A 56 -13.74 1.87 13.27
N THR A 57 -14.95 2.34 12.96
CA THR A 57 -16.13 1.48 12.87
C THR A 57 -16.11 0.62 11.60
N LYS A 58 -16.87 -0.48 11.61
CA LYS A 58 -17.04 -1.32 10.42
C LYS A 58 -17.60 -0.55 9.22
N ASP A 59 -18.55 0.36 9.45
CA ASP A 59 -19.14 1.17 8.38
C ASP A 59 -18.12 2.13 7.76
N MET A 60 -17.22 2.70 8.57
CA MET A 60 -16.11 3.52 8.06
C MET A 60 -15.15 2.69 7.21
N ILE A 61 -14.81 1.46 7.65
CA ILE A 61 -13.94 0.55 6.89
C ILE A 61 -14.58 0.26 5.53
N LEU A 62 -15.86 -0.15 5.51
CA LEU A 62 -16.59 -0.43 4.26
C LEU A 62 -16.67 0.80 3.35
N THR A 63 -16.84 1.99 3.94
CA THR A 63 -16.87 3.25 3.17
C THR A 63 -15.53 3.51 2.50
N ILE A 64 -14.40 3.30 3.20
CA ILE A 64 -13.06 3.43 2.63
C ILE A 64 -12.84 2.40 1.53
N GLU A 65 -13.17 1.13 1.76
CA GLU A 65 -13.03 0.06 0.76
C GLU A 65 -13.82 0.35 -0.52
N ASN A 66 -15.07 0.82 -0.38
CA ASN A 66 -15.92 1.18 -1.51
C ASN A 66 -15.35 2.40 -2.26
N HIS A 67 -14.81 3.39 -1.54
CA HIS A 67 -14.16 4.54 -2.16
C HIS A 67 -12.93 4.11 -2.97
N VAL A 68 -12.06 3.28 -2.40
CA VAL A 68 -10.89 2.73 -3.09
C VAL A 68 -11.33 1.99 -4.35
N ARG A 69 -12.28 1.07 -4.24
CA ARG A 69 -12.82 0.30 -5.37
C ARG A 69 -13.38 1.20 -6.48
N ASN A 70 -14.13 2.25 -6.10
CA ASN A 70 -14.69 3.19 -7.04
C ASN A 70 -13.61 3.99 -7.81
N ILE A 71 -12.54 4.42 -7.12
CA ILE A 71 -11.40 5.09 -7.77
C ILE A 71 -10.71 4.12 -8.74
N LEU A 72 -10.44 2.89 -8.31
CA LEU A 72 -9.77 1.89 -9.15
C LEU A 72 -10.58 1.55 -10.40
N SER A 73 -11.89 1.35 -10.27
CA SER A 73 -12.78 1.03 -11.40
C SER A 73 -12.90 2.14 -12.44
N LYS A 74 -12.62 3.39 -12.07
CA LYS A 74 -12.66 4.54 -13.00
C LYS A 74 -11.34 4.76 -13.75
N ASN A 75 -10.32 4.01 -13.41
CA ASN A 75 -8.99 4.13 -14.00
C ASN A 75 -8.61 2.85 -14.73
N GLU A 76 -7.97 2.99 -15.88
CA GLU A 76 -7.50 1.85 -16.68
C GLU A 76 -6.21 1.29 -16.07
N ILE A 77 -6.34 0.51 -15.01
CA ILE A 77 -5.24 -0.20 -14.37
C ILE A 77 -5.18 -1.61 -14.95
N ILE A 78 -4.03 -1.97 -15.51
CA ILE A 78 -3.80 -3.29 -16.10
C ILE A 78 -2.96 -4.10 -15.11
N LEU A 79 -3.60 -5.05 -14.43
CA LEU A 79 -2.94 -5.98 -13.53
C LEU A 79 -3.26 -7.41 -13.94
N SER A 80 -2.25 -8.24 -14.02
CA SER A 80 -2.38 -9.68 -14.19
C SER A 80 -1.95 -10.38 -12.92
N THR A 81 -2.70 -11.36 -12.48
CA THR A 81 -2.35 -12.21 -11.32
C THR A 81 -1.06 -12.99 -11.52
N GLN A 82 -0.60 -13.09 -12.77
CA GLN A 82 0.68 -13.74 -13.12
C GLN A 82 1.88 -12.81 -12.98
N CYS A 83 1.65 -11.49 -12.89
CA CYS A 83 2.73 -10.51 -12.76
C CYS A 83 2.96 -10.18 -11.28
N PRO A 84 4.21 -10.13 -10.81
CA PRO A 84 4.51 -9.68 -9.46
C PRO A 84 3.98 -8.27 -9.24
N LEU A 85 3.37 -8.06 -8.05
CA LEU A 85 3.05 -6.73 -7.55
C LEU A 85 4.07 -6.35 -6.48
N LEU A 86 4.75 -5.22 -6.69
CA LEU A 86 5.66 -4.63 -5.70
C LEU A 86 4.96 -3.52 -4.95
N GLY A 87 5.14 -3.47 -3.64
CA GLY A 87 4.68 -2.39 -2.79
C GLY A 87 5.84 -1.60 -2.20
N SER A 88 5.77 -0.28 -2.24
CA SER A 88 6.72 0.64 -1.60
C SER A 88 6.00 1.70 -0.76
N GLY A 89 6.78 2.47 0.00
CA GLY A 89 6.26 3.48 0.91
C GLY A 89 6.26 3.07 2.38
N GLY A 90 5.96 4.05 3.24
CA GLY A 90 6.06 3.88 4.70
C GLY A 90 5.14 2.81 5.28
N ALA A 91 3.97 2.57 4.69
CA ALA A 91 3.04 1.54 5.13
C ALA A 91 3.62 0.13 4.99
N PHE A 92 4.32 -0.16 3.90
CA PHE A 92 4.97 -1.46 3.67
C PHE A 92 6.13 -1.73 4.64
N TYR A 93 6.85 -0.68 5.02
CA TYR A 93 7.87 -0.79 6.05
C TYR A 93 7.25 -1.18 7.40
N ILE A 94 6.11 -0.57 7.77
CA ILE A 94 5.38 -0.88 9.00
C ILE A 94 4.77 -2.29 8.93
N LEU A 95 4.19 -2.71 7.79
CA LEU A 95 3.73 -4.09 7.58
C LEU A 95 4.82 -5.10 7.94
N LYS A 96 6.04 -4.89 7.41
CA LYS A 96 7.19 -5.75 7.71
C LYS A 96 7.51 -5.80 9.20
N GLN A 97 7.48 -4.65 9.90
CA GLN A 97 7.78 -4.58 11.33
C GLN A 97 6.72 -5.30 12.16
N VAL A 98 5.44 -5.04 11.90
CA VAL A 98 4.32 -5.58 12.70
C VAL A 98 4.14 -7.07 12.44
N LEU A 99 4.21 -7.52 11.20
CA LEU A 99 4.09 -8.94 10.87
C LEU A 99 5.35 -9.74 11.23
N LYS A 100 6.46 -9.09 11.57
CA LYS A 100 7.76 -9.72 11.89
C LYS A 100 8.23 -10.73 10.84
N LYS A 101 7.86 -10.52 9.59
CA LYS A 101 8.24 -11.39 8.46
C LYS A 101 8.72 -10.57 7.26
N THR A 102 9.47 -11.23 6.40
CA THR A 102 9.86 -10.65 5.11
C THR A 102 8.75 -10.86 4.08
N SER A 103 8.72 -10.02 3.06
CA SER A 103 7.81 -10.22 1.92
C SER A 103 8.08 -11.57 1.18
N PRO A 104 7.11 -12.14 0.48
CA PRO A 104 5.82 -11.53 0.18
C PRO A 104 4.87 -11.48 1.37
N PHE A 105 3.99 -10.47 1.39
CA PHE A 105 2.89 -10.38 2.34
C PHE A 105 1.62 -10.92 1.70
N ALA A 106 0.95 -11.85 2.37
CA ALA A 106 -0.31 -12.38 1.91
C ALA A 106 -1.44 -11.35 2.13
N LEU A 107 -2.41 -11.29 1.22
CA LEU A 107 -3.59 -10.44 1.36
C LEU A 107 -4.29 -10.69 2.70
N LYS A 108 -4.45 -11.94 3.11
CA LYS A 108 -5.07 -12.32 4.39
C LYS A 108 -4.39 -11.66 5.59
N ASP A 109 -3.05 -11.68 5.63
CA ASP A 109 -2.30 -11.05 6.73
C ASP A 109 -2.53 -9.54 6.79
N ILE A 110 -2.61 -8.90 5.61
CA ILE A 110 -2.83 -7.45 5.50
C ILE A 110 -4.27 -7.12 5.93
N GLN A 111 -5.26 -7.92 5.54
CA GLN A 111 -6.66 -7.75 5.96
C GLN A 111 -6.82 -7.91 7.47
N GLU A 112 -6.23 -8.94 8.06
CA GLU A 112 -6.26 -9.16 9.51
C GLU A 112 -5.62 -7.99 10.26
N LEU A 113 -4.48 -7.48 9.78
CA LEU A 113 -3.80 -6.36 10.38
C LEU A 113 -4.56 -5.04 10.17
N ALA A 114 -5.19 -4.84 9.02
CA ALA A 114 -6.07 -3.69 8.76
C ALA A 114 -7.22 -3.64 9.77
N LEU A 115 -7.93 -4.76 9.93
CA LEU A 115 -9.02 -4.87 10.92
C LEU A 115 -8.52 -4.69 12.35
N LYS A 116 -7.44 -5.36 12.72
CA LYS A 116 -6.87 -5.25 14.07
C LYS A 116 -6.46 -3.82 14.40
N SER A 117 -5.74 -3.15 13.49
CA SER A 117 -5.32 -1.77 13.69
C SER A 117 -6.50 -0.78 13.69
N ALA A 118 -7.54 -1.04 12.91
CA ALA A 118 -8.76 -0.22 12.87
C ALA A 118 -9.55 -0.30 14.18
N HIS A 119 -9.68 -1.48 14.77
CA HIS A 119 -10.45 -1.68 16.00
C HIS A 119 -9.74 -1.19 17.28
N LEU A 120 -8.46 -0.86 17.21
CA LEU A 120 -7.71 -0.32 18.33
C LEU A 120 -7.74 1.22 18.35
N PRO A 121 -7.84 1.85 19.55
CA PRO A 121 -7.51 3.27 19.67
C PRO A 121 -6.01 3.50 19.41
N ILE A 122 -5.61 4.74 19.20
CA ILE A 122 -4.23 5.10 18.81
C ILE A 122 -3.19 4.52 19.79
N GLN A 123 -3.48 4.53 21.10
CA GLN A 123 -2.56 3.99 22.09
C GLN A 123 -2.38 2.47 21.93
N GLY A 124 -3.47 1.73 21.67
CA GLY A 124 -3.39 0.29 21.41
C GLY A 124 -2.62 -0.03 20.10
N ARG A 125 -2.72 0.82 19.09
CA ARG A 125 -1.91 0.66 17.86
C ARG A 125 -0.41 0.82 18.15
N ILE A 126 -0.05 1.72 19.07
CA ILE A 126 1.33 1.95 19.49
C ILE A 126 1.83 0.79 20.36
N ASP A 127 1.10 0.46 21.43
CA ASP A 127 1.56 -0.46 22.47
C ASP A 127 1.46 -1.92 22.04
N ASP A 128 0.32 -2.33 21.46
CA ASP A 128 0.05 -3.74 21.13
C ASP A 128 0.59 -4.14 19.75
N LEU A 129 0.62 -3.18 18.78
CA LEU A 129 1.07 -3.45 17.42
C LEU A 129 2.48 -2.90 17.14
N ASN A 130 3.07 -2.17 18.08
CA ASN A 130 4.36 -1.50 17.89
C ASN A 130 4.39 -0.58 16.65
N ILE A 131 3.26 0.07 16.34
CA ILE A 131 3.19 1.05 15.26
C ILE A 131 3.80 2.35 15.79
N PRO A 132 4.74 2.96 15.03
CA PRO A 132 5.34 4.22 15.44
C PRO A 132 4.29 5.31 15.70
N ALA A 133 4.38 6.04 16.82
CA ALA A 133 3.39 7.05 17.22
C ALA A 133 3.09 8.09 16.11
N LYS A 134 4.11 8.49 15.33
CA LYS A 134 3.99 9.42 14.20
C LYS A 134 3.21 8.88 13.00
N ARG A 135 2.75 7.64 13.06
CA ARG A 135 2.03 6.96 11.96
C ARG A 135 0.77 6.24 12.44
N ALA A 136 0.58 6.14 13.77
CA ALA A 136 -0.49 5.35 14.37
C ALA A 136 -1.91 5.86 14.01
N ASP A 137 -2.03 7.11 13.65
CA ASP A 137 -3.26 7.77 13.19
C ASP A 137 -3.65 7.36 11.76
N ILE A 138 -2.69 7.23 10.84
CA ILE A 138 -2.95 7.01 9.41
C ILE A 138 -2.78 5.54 8.97
N ILE A 139 -2.10 4.72 9.76
CA ILE A 139 -1.77 3.33 9.34
C ILE A 139 -3.01 2.45 9.12
N PRO A 140 -4.10 2.53 9.92
CA PRO A 140 -5.29 1.74 9.60
C PRO A 140 -5.84 2.05 8.20
N ALA A 141 -5.95 3.32 7.82
CA ALA A 141 -6.38 3.72 6.49
C ALA A 141 -5.43 3.20 5.40
N ALA A 142 -4.11 3.24 5.65
CA ALA A 142 -3.13 2.71 4.72
C ALA A 142 -3.31 1.20 4.48
N PHE A 143 -3.48 0.41 5.54
CA PHE A 143 -3.66 -1.04 5.43
C PHE A 143 -4.99 -1.40 4.76
N ILE A 144 -6.08 -0.69 5.08
CA ILE A 144 -7.38 -0.86 4.42
C ILE A 144 -7.23 -0.56 2.92
N THR A 145 -6.53 0.51 2.55
CA THR A 145 -6.30 0.89 1.14
C THR A 145 -5.50 -0.18 0.39
N ILE A 146 -4.42 -0.71 0.97
CA ILE A 146 -3.62 -1.79 0.37
C ILE A 146 -4.47 -3.06 0.19
N ALA A 147 -5.20 -3.47 1.24
CA ALA A 147 -6.06 -4.65 1.18
C ALA A 147 -7.17 -4.50 0.13
N ALA A 148 -7.83 -3.34 0.07
CA ALA A 148 -8.87 -3.05 -0.91
C ALA A 148 -8.32 -3.01 -2.36
N PHE A 149 -7.10 -2.48 -2.56
CA PHE A 149 -6.42 -2.51 -3.85
C PHE A 149 -6.16 -3.96 -4.28
N MET A 150 -5.57 -4.77 -3.42
CA MET A 150 -5.26 -6.17 -3.72
C MET A 150 -6.52 -6.99 -3.98
N ASN A 151 -7.57 -6.79 -3.17
CA ASN A 151 -8.88 -7.45 -3.37
C ASN A 151 -9.52 -7.09 -4.72
N HIS A 152 -9.43 -5.82 -5.14
CA HIS A 152 -10.03 -5.36 -6.39
C HIS A 152 -9.46 -6.07 -7.62
N PHE A 153 -8.17 -6.46 -7.57
CA PHE A 153 -7.46 -7.10 -8.67
C PHE A 153 -7.18 -8.60 -8.43
N ASP A 154 -7.81 -9.22 -7.44
CA ASP A 154 -7.60 -10.63 -7.08
C ASP A 154 -6.13 -10.99 -6.81
N ILE A 155 -5.37 -10.06 -6.25
CA ILE A 155 -3.95 -10.23 -5.91
C ILE A 155 -3.83 -10.85 -4.52
N ASN A 156 -3.31 -12.07 -4.44
CA ASN A 156 -3.18 -12.79 -3.18
C ASN A 156 -1.92 -12.47 -2.37
N GLN A 157 -0.91 -11.85 -3.00
CA GLN A 157 0.34 -11.49 -2.33
C GLN A 157 1.02 -10.28 -2.97
N ILE A 158 1.74 -9.52 -2.15
CA ILE A 158 2.50 -8.35 -2.58
C ILE A 158 3.93 -8.41 -2.03
N GLU A 159 4.92 -8.10 -2.86
CA GLU A 159 6.32 -8.06 -2.44
C GLU A 159 6.73 -6.66 -2.01
N HIS A 160 7.46 -6.54 -0.91
CA HIS A 160 7.99 -5.25 -0.46
C HIS A 160 9.25 -4.87 -1.23
N SER A 161 9.16 -3.79 -1.97
CA SER A 161 10.31 -3.16 -2.64
C SER A 161 11.03 -2.22 -1.67
N LYS A 162 12.35 -2.36 -1.58
CA LYS A 162 13.20 -1.39 -0.88
C LYS A 162 13.53 -0.17 -1.75
N CYS A 163 13.22 -0.23 -3.05
CA CYS A 163 13.43 0.89 -3.97
C CYS A 163 12.31 1.90 -3.78
N SER A 164 12.69 3.13 -3.47
CA SER A 164 11.78 4.27 -3.43
C SER A 164 11.98 5.14 -4.66
N LEU A 165 11.00 6.00 -4.97
CA LEU A 165 11.12 7.02 -6.02
C LEU A 165 12.42 7.84 -5.89
N LYS A 166 12.80 8.19 -4.66
CA LYS A 166 14.05 8.93 -4.38
C LYS A 166 15.30 8.18 -4.86
N MET A 167 15.33 6.85 -4.68
CA MET A 167 16.44 6.02 -5.17
C MET A 167 16.45 5.93 -6.70
N GLY A 168 15.28 5.91 -7.34
CA GLY A 168 15.16 5.96 -8.79
C GLY A 168 15.72 7.25 -9.35
N ILE A 169 15.31 8.39 -8.81
CA ILE A 169 15.81 9.70 -9.21
C ILE A 169 17.33 9.82 -8.98
N LEU A 170 17.82 9.35 -7.82
CA LEU A 170 19.25 9.39 -7.53
C LEU A 170 20.07 8.55 -8.54
N LYS A 171 19.56 7.36 -8.90
CA LYS A 171 20.21 6.52 -9.91
C LYS A 171 20.27 7.21 -11.29
N GLU A 172 19.15 7.80 -11.71
CA GLU A 172 19.08 8.54 -12.98
C GLU A 172 20.06 9.73 -12.99
N MET A 173 20.13 10.50 -11.89
CA MET A 173 21.07 11.63 -11.75
C MET A 173 22.53 11.18 -11.76
N LEU A 174 22.84 9.96 -11.32
CA LEU A 174 24.20 9.41 -11.28
C LEU A 174 24.54 8.59 -12.53
N GLY A 175 23.62 8.46 -13.49
CA GLY A 175 23.82 7.65 -14.70
C GLY A 175 24.01 6.16 -14.45
N LEU A 176 23.42 5.61 -13.34
CA LEU A 176 23.58 4.23 -12.87
C LEU A 176 22.42 3.32 -13.29
#